data_d68450633231ab77322775a582ac3c44
#
_entry.id   d68450633231ab77322775a582ac3c44
#
_cell.length_a   1.000
_cell.length_b   1.000
_cell.length_c   1.000
_cell.angle_alpha   90.00
_cell.angle_beta   90.00
_cell.angle_gamma   90.00
#
_symmetry.space_group_name_H-M   'P 1'
#
loop_
_entity.id
_entity.type
_entity.pdbx_description
1 polymer ?
#
loop_
_entity_poly.entity_id
_entity_poly.type
_entity_poly.pdbx_seq_one_letter_code
_entity_poly.pdbx_strand_id
1 'polypeptide(L)'
;MTEKKKIILEAVEKLTDTYRKEELFLGKDRERLPNKKEIINFIKDMRSIIFPGYFSVDSSASVFPEHYVAYRLNDLYDCLQEQIEIAFLYQGEEEQKAKEHAERITERFFANVPEIQRMLLTDLQAGFDGDPAAKSKEEIIFSYPGFYAIYVYRLAHVLYLENVPFIPRIMSEYAHGYTGIDINPGATIGEYFFIDHGTGVVIGETTEIGRNVKLYQGVTLGALSTRQGQLLANVKRHPTIRDNVTIYSNSSVLGGETVIGENTIIGGNTFITASIPANTKVSAKSPELVIKKPRSAVETTNVWDWEN
;
A
#
# COMPACT_ATOMS: atom_id res chain seq x y z
N MET A 1 -23.69 -34.70 -30.80
CA MET A 1 -22.85 -33.75 -30.01
C MET A 1 -23.38 -33.77 -28.57
N THR A 2 -22.50 -33.97 -27.59
CA THR A 2 -22.92 -34.01 -26.20
C THR A 2 -23.42 -32.63 -25.76
N GLU A 3 -24.39 -32.55 -24.82
CA GLU A 3 -24.94 -31.30 -24.27
C GLU A 3 -23.82 -30.38 -23.75
N LYS A 4 -22.81 -30.94 -23.05
CA LYS A 4 -21.60 -30.24 -22.62
C LYS A 4 -20.90 -29.51 -23.77
N LYS A 5 -20.73 -30.17 -24.92
CA LYS A 5 -20.04 -29.59 -26.09
C LYS A 5 -20.84 -28.43 -26.68
N LYS A 6 -22.17 -28.52 -26.68
CA LYS A 6 -23.05 -27.43 -27.14
C LYS A 6 -22.93 -26.19 -26.25
N ILE A 7 -23.01 -26.38 -24.95
CA ILE A 7 -22.88 -25.27 -23.96
C ILE A 7 -21.50 -24.56 -24.12
N ILE A 8 -20.42 -25.35 -24.27
CA ILE A 8 -19.08 -24.78 -24.47
C ILE A 8 -19.01 -23.95 -25.75
N LEU A 9 -19.55 -24.46 -26.87
CA LEU A 9 -19.53 -23.76 -28.16
C LEU A 9 -20.29 -22.43 -28.09
N GLU A 10 -21.50 -22.44 -27.48
CA GLU A 10 -22.29 -21.22 -27.29
C GLU A 10 -21.57 -20.20 -26.40
N ALA A 11 -20.89 -20.65 -25.35
CA ALA A 11 -20.08 -19.78 -24.49
C ALA A 11 -18.90 -19.18 -25.26
N VAL A 12 -18.18 -19.98 -26.05
CA VAL A 12 -17.06 -19.51 -26.89
C VAL A 12 -17.53 -18.45 -27.87
N GLU A 13 -18.65 -18.69 -28.58
CA GLU A 13 -19.20 -17.74 -29.55
C GLU A 13 -19.53 -16.39 -28.89
N LYS A 14 -20.26 -16.41 -27.76
CA LYS A 14 -20.64 -15.20 -27.02
C LYS A 14 -19.43 -14.45 -26.49
N LEU A 15 -18.45 -15.15 -25.90
CA LEU A 15 -17.24 -14.52 -25.36
C LEU A 15 -16.39 -13.91 -26.48
N THR A 16 -16.19 -14.63 -27.58
CA THR A 16 -15.38 -14.11 -28.70
C THR A 16 -16.06 -12.95 -29.43
N ASP A 17 -17.39 -12.92 -29.46
CA ASP A 17 -18.13 -11.75 -29.99
C ASP A 17 -17.92 -10.52 -29.11
N THR A 18 -17.95 -10.69 -27.78
CA THR A 18 -17.62 -9.60 -26.83
C THR A 18 -16.17 -9.13 -27.01
N TYR A 19 -15.20 -10.05 -27.17
CA TYR A 19 -13.80 -9.66 -27.36
C TYR A 19 -13.58 -8.83 -28.64
N ARG A 20 -14.38 -9.05 -29.69
CA ARG A 20 -14.29 -8.27 -30.94
C ARG A 20 -14.94 -6.89 -30.85
N LYS A 21 -15.92 -6.73 -29.95
CA LYS A 21 -16.65 -5.47 -29.77
C LYS A 21 -16.01 -4.52 -28.78
N GLU A 22 -15.32 -5.06 -27.80
CA GLU A 22 -14.72 -4.28 -26.72
C GLU A 22 -13.22 -4.10 -26.94
N GLU A 23 -12.77 -2.89 -27.21
CA GLU A 23 -11.35 -2.56 -27.39
C GLU A 23 -10.48 -3.02 -26.20
N LEU A 24 -11.09 -3.11 -25.00
CA LEU A 24 -10.43 -3.55 -23.77
C LEU A 24 -9.79 -4.94 -23.89
N PHE A 25 -10.39 -5.88 -24.65
CA PHE A 25 -9.95 -7.27 -24.68
C PHE A 25 -8.92 -7.56 -25.78
N LEU A 26 -8.96 -6.81 -26.87
CA LEU A 26 -8.09 -7.06 -28.02
C LEU A 26 -7.00 -6.00 -28.19
N GLY A 27 -6.82 -5.11 -27.23
CA GLY A 27 -5.80 -4.08 -27.13
C GLY A 27 -5.42 -3.41 -28.49
N LYS A 28 -5.21 -2.14 -28.53
CA LYS A 28 -4.61 -1.49 -29.70
C LYS A 28 -3.25 -2.15 -29.93
N ASP A 29 -3.09 -2.83 -31.05
CA ASP A 29 -1.82 -3.36 -31.59
C ASP A 29 -1.06 -4.44 -30.82
N ARG A 30 -1.70 -5.22 -29.93
CA ARG A 30 -1.11 -6.36 -29.20
C ARG A 30 0.08 -6.03 -28.28
N GLU A 31 0.14 -4.84 -27.74
CA GLU A 31 1.15 -4.47 -26.76
C GLU A 31 0.99 -5.26 -25.46
N ARG A 32 2.11 -5.78 -24.97
CA ARG A 32 2.14 -6.55 -23.71
C ARG A 32 1.94 -5.61 -22.54
N LEU A 33 1.10 -5.98 -21.59
CA LEU A 33 1.07 -5.35 -20.27
C LEU A 33 2.29 -5.77 -19.43
N PRO A 34 2.73 -4.92 -18.49
CA PRO A 34 3.74 -5.31 -17.52
C PRO A 34 3.39 -6.62 -16.82
N ASN A 35 4.38 -7.48 -16.63
CA ASN A 35 4.18 -8.78 -16.04
C ASN A 35 4.04 -8.68 -14.52
N LYS A 36 2.81 -8.82 -14.01
CA LYS A 36 2.52 -8.76 -12.58
C LYS A 36 3.38 -9.71 -11.73
N LYS A 37 3.71 -10.90 -12.26
CA LYS A 37 4.53 -11.90 -11.55
C LYS A 37 5.98 -11.42 -11.40
N GLU A 38 6.55 -10.85 -12.46
CA GLU A 38 7.91 -10.30 -12.42
C GLU A 38 8.01 -9.10 -11.44
N ILE A 39 6.99 -8.23 -11.42
CA ILE A 39 6.92 -7.12 -10.47
C ILE A 39 6.86 -7.64 -9.02
N ILE A 40 6.08 -8.69 -8.76
CA ILE A 40 6.01 -9.32 -7.43
C ILE A 40 7.34 -9.98 -7.06
N ASN A 41 8.01 -10.64 -8.00
CA ASN A 41 9.33 -11.21 -7.79
C ASN A 41 10.36 -10.11 -7.50
N PHE A 42 10.33 -9.01 -8.25
CA PHE A 42 11.16 -7.84 -8.00
C PHE A 42 11.03 -7.31 -6.57
N ILE A 43 9.79 -7.17 -6.06
CA ILE A 43 9.57 -6.75 -4.65
C ILE A 43 10.26 -7.72 -3.68
N LYS A 44 10.11 -9.04 -3.88
CA LYS A 44 10.69 -10.05 -3.00
C LYS A 44 12.21 -10.05 -3.04
N ASP A 45 12.77 -9.92 -4.22
CA ASP A 45 14.22 -9.93 -4.42
C ASP A 45 14.88 -8.65 -3.91
N MET A 46 14.27 -7.49 -4.12
CA MET A 46 14.73 -6.23 -3.51
C MET A 46 14.75 -6.31 -1.97
N ARG A 47 13.82 -7.05 -1.35
CA ARG A 47 13.82 -7.26 0.10
C ARG A 47 15.08 -7.98 0.58
N SER A 48 15.59 -8.94 -0.18
CA SER A 48 16.81 -9.66 0.16
C SER A 48 18.07 -8.79 0.04
N ILE A 49 18.02 -7.76 -0.78
CA ILE A 49 19.14 -6.80 -0.94
C ILE A 49 19.09 -5.72 0.16
N ILE A 50 17.90 -5.19 0.43
CA ILE A 50 17.74 -4.14 1.45
C ILE A 50 17.97 -4.69 2.86
N PHE A 51 17.60 -5.97 3.10
CA PHE A 51 17.81 -6.68 4.37
C PHE A 51 18.62 -7.96 4.13
N PRO A 52 19.93 -7.87 3.86
CA PRO A 52 20.77 -9.02 3.60
C PRO A 52 20.82 -9.96 4.81
N GLY A 53 20.84 -11.27 4.56
CA GLY A 53 20.85 -12.29 5.59
C GLY A 53 19.49 -12.69 6.13
N TYR A 54 18.41 -11.96 5.82
CA TYR A 54 17.07 -12.29 6.30
C TYR A 54 16.24 -13.13 5.31
N PHE A 55 16.35 -12.86 4.00
CA PHE A 55 15.46 -13.44 2.99
C PHE A 55 16.20 -14.20 1.89
N SER A 56 17.54 -14.25 1.94
CA SER A 56 18.33 -15.03 0.99
C SER A 56 18.56 -16.44 1.51
N VAL A 57 18.38 -17.43 0.63
CA VAL A 57 18.72 -18.85 0.90
C VAL A 57 20.22 -19.09 0.74
N ASP A 58 20.93 -18.15 0.14
CA ASP A 58 22.33 -18.29 -0.24
C ASP A 58 23.27 -17.76 0.86
N SER A 59 24.09 -18.67 1.41
CA SER A 59 25.11 -18.34 2.38
C SER A 59 26.22 -17.40 1.84
N SER A 60 26.31 -17.25 0.52
CA SER A 60 27.28 -16.33 -0.13
C SER A 60 27.04 -14.87 0.21
N ALA A 61 25.80 -14.49 0.50
CA ALA A 61 25.44 -13.13 0.91
C ALA A 61 26.14 -12.68 2.23
N SER A 62 26.44 -13.62 3.11
CA SER A 62 27.13 -13.34 4.38
C SER A 62 28.65 -13.33 4.28
N VAL A 63 29.21 -13.98 3.25
CA VAL A 63 30.68 -14.13 3.07
C VAL A 63 31.24 -13.07 2.14
N PHE A 64 30.50 -12.72 1.06
CA PHE A 64 30.91 -11.73 0.07
C PHE A 64 29.72 -10.84 -0.32
N PRO A 65 29.27 -9.94 0.58
CA PRO A 65 28.07 -9.14 0.35
C PRO A 65 28.18 -8.27 -0.91
N GLU A 66 29.34 -7.74 -1.25
CA GLU A 66 29.55 -6.89 -2.42
C GLU A 66 29.27 -7.65 -3.72
N HIS A 67 29.76 -8.88 -3.84
CA HIS A 67 29.55 -9.70 -5.03
C HIS A 67 28.10 -10.15 -5.15
N TYR A 68 27.48 -10.53 -4.05
CA TYR A 68 26.07 -10.92 -4.02
C TYR A 68 25.16 -9.77 -4.43
N VAL A 69 25.35 -8.59 -3.81
CA VAL A 69 24.56 -7.39 -4.10
C VAL A 69 24.76 -6.96 -5.55
N ALA A 70 26.02 -6.91 -6.05
CA ALA A 70 26.29 -6.53 -7.44
C ALA A 70 25.62 -7.45 -8.45
N TYR A 71 25.69 -8.78 -8.26
CA TYR A 71 25.04 -9.75 -9.14
C TYR A 71 23.53 -9.59 -9.15
N ARG A 72 22.92 -9.54 -7.98
CA ARG A 72 21.44 -9.43 -7.84
C ARG A 72 20.91 -8.10 -8.36
N LEU A 73 21.64 -7.00 -8.15
CA LEU A 73 21.23 -5.69 -8.65
C LEU A 73 21.22 -5.61 -10.17
N ASN A 74 22.17 -6.28 -10.88
CA ASN A 74 22.14 -6.32 -12.33
C ASN A 74 20.87 -7.01 -12.87
N ASP A 75 20.54 -8.20 -12.35
CA ASP A 75 19.33 -8.91 -12.77
C ASP A 75 18.05 -8.10 -12.51
N LEU A 76 18.00 -7.42 -11.36
CA LEU A 76 16.84 -6.60 -10.99
C LEU A 76 16.76 -5.30 -11.78
N TYR A 77 17.90 -4.74 -12.16
CA TYR A 77 17.98 -3.58 -13.04
C TYR A 77 17.36 -3.88 -14.39
N ASP A 78 17.82 -4.96 -15.04
CA ASP A 78 17.31 -5.38 -16.34
C ASP A 78 15.81 -5.72 -16.29
N CYS A 79 15.38 -6.43 -15.25
CA CYS A 79 13.96 -6.76 -15.03
C CYS A 79 13.10 -5.49 -14.88
N LEU A 80 13.52 -4.54 -14.04
CA LEU A 80 12.75 -3.32 -13.81
C LEU A 80 12.68 -2.47 -15.08
N GLN A 81 13.80 -2.31 -15.78
CA GLN A 81 13.87 -1.55 -17.03
C GLN A 81 12.93 -2.13 -18.09
N GLU A 82 12.94 -3.45 -18.31
CA GLU A 82 12.02 -4.11 -19.24
C GLU A 82 10.55 -3.84 -18.87
N GLN A 83 10.19 -3.98 -17.59
CA GLN A 83 8.80 -3.79 -17.18
C GLN A 83 8.34 -2.33 -17.31
N ILE A 84 9.22 -1.36 -17.07
CA ILE A 84 8.93 0.07 -17.25
C ILE A 84 8.77 0.38 -18.76
N GLU A 85 9.65 -0.12 -19.61
CA GLU A 85 9.54 0.05 -21.07
C GLU A 85 8.21 -0.49 -21.59
N ILE A 86 7.84 -1.72 -21.21
CA ILE A 86 6.55 -2.32 -21.55
C ILE A 86 5.38 -1.43 -21.08
N ALA A 87 5.47 -0.83 -19.88
CA ALA A 87 4.41 0.02 -19.36
C ALA A 87 4.20 1.29 -20.20
N PHE A 88 5.27 1.93 -20.66
CA PHE A 88 5.19 3.12 -21.52
C PHE A 88 4.75 2.78 -22.93
N LEU A 89 5.25 1.69 -23.53
CA LEU A 89 4.78 1.19 -24.84
C LEU A 89 3.27 0.92 -24.83
N TYR A 90 2.76 0.31 -23.76
CA TYR A 90 1.32 0.07 -23.62
C TYR A 90 0.50 1.36 -23.55
N GLN A 91 1.07 2.46 -23.07
CA GLN A 91 0.42 3.78 -23.12
C GLN A 91 0.50 4.46 -24.50
N GLY A 92 1.15 3.84 -25.46
CA GLY A 92 1.28 4.35 -26.83
C GLY A 92 2.49 5.27 -27.02
N GLU A 93 3.50 5.16 -26.17
CA GLU A 93 4.75 5.88 -26.37
C GLU A 93 5.57 5.24 -27.51
N GLU A 94 6.30 6.04 -28.26
CA GLU A 94 7.22 5.57 -29.29
C GLU A 94 8.34 4.70 -28.68
N GLU A 95 8.70 3.59 -29.34
CA GLU A 95 9.66 2.59 -28.83
C GLU A 95 10.97 3.20 -28.32
N GLN A 96 11.59 4.09 -29.11
CA GLN A 96 12.84 4.73 -28.72
C GLN A 96 12.68 5.59 -27.46
N LYS A 97 11.58 6.31 -27.31
CA LYS A 97 11.29 7.14 -26.13
C LYS A 97 10.99 6.29 -24.91
N ALA A 98 10.17 5.24 -25.06
CA ALA A 98 9.86 4.32 -23.99
C ALA A 98 11.12 3.68 -23.40
N LYS A 99 12.06 3.29 -24.28
CA LYS A 99 13.36 2.76 -23.88
C LYS A 99 14.20 3.80 -23.12
N GLU A 100 14.32 5.02 -23.64
CA GLU A 100 15.08 6.12 -22.99
C GLU A 100 14.46 6.50 -21.64
N HIS A 101 13.11 6.51 -21.54
CA HIS A 101 12.41 6.73 -20.27
C HIS A 101 12.69 5.60 -19.27
N ALA A 102 12.59 4.34 -19.71
CA ALA A 102 12.83 3.19 -18.87
C ALA A 102 14.26 3.18 -18.32
N GLU A 103 15.27 3.42 -19.16
CA GLU A 103 16.68 3.52 -18.75
C GLU A 103 16.87 4.59 -17.69
N ARG A 104 16.47 5.82 -17.96
CA ARG A 104 16.60 6.96 -17.04
C ARG A 104 15.88 6.73 -15.70
N ILE A 105 14.67 6.18 -15.73
CA ILE A 105 13.87 5.94 -14.52
C ILE A 105 14.50 4.82 -13.70
N THR A 106 14.98 3.76 -14.34
CA THR A 106 15.65 2.65 -13.68
C THR A 106 16.94 3.12 -13.01
N GLU A 107 17.77 3.92 -13.69
CA GLU A 107 18.96 4.55 -13.10
C GLU A 107 18.61 5.33 -11.83
N ARG A 108 17.59 6.19 -11.89
CA ARG A 108 17.13 6.97 -10.74
C ARG A 108 16.60 6.10 -9.60
N PHE A 109 15.84 5.05 -9.93
CA PHE A 109 15.35 4.13 -8.93
C PHE A 109 16.50 3.47 -8.16
N PHE A 110 17.48 2.90 -8.87
CA PHE A 110 18.60 2.25 -8.22
C PHE A 110 19.53 3.23 -7.49
N ALA A 111 19.70 4.45 -7.98
CA ALA A 111 20.38 5.52 -7.26
C ALA A 111 19.67 5.90 -5.93
N ASN A 112 18.35 5.72 -5.84
CA ASN A 112 17.57 5.96 -4.63
C ASN A 112 17.53 4.76 -3.65
N VAL A 113 17.97 3.57 -4.03
CA VAL A 113 17.94 2.38 -3.14
C VAL A 113 18.62 2.61 -1.79
N PRO A 114 19.79 3.25 -1.69
CA PRO A 114 20.40 3.56 -0.40
C PRO A 114 19.52 4.47 0.48
N GLU A 115 18.82 5.44 -0.11
CA GLU A 115 17.91 6.33 0.62
C GLU A 115 16.66 5.59 1.07
N ILE A 116 16.10 4.72 0.23
CA ILE A 116 14.99 3.82 0.61
C ILE A 116 15.41 2.97 1.83
N GLN A 117 16.59 2.37 1.80
CA GLN A 117 17.11 1.59 2.93
C GLN A 117 17.25 2.45 4.18
N ARG A 118 17.79 3.66 4.07
CA ARG A 118 17.91 4.60 5.19
C ARG A 118 16.56 4.93 5.81
N MET A 119 15.56 5.22 4.98
CA MET A 119 14.18 5.49 5.43
C MET A 119 13.58 4.27 6.16
N LEU A 120 13.74 3.07 5.59
CA LEU A 120 13.27 1.83 6.20
C LEU A 120 13.93 1.54 7.56
N LEU A 121 15.20 1.89 7.74
CA LEU A 121 15.86 1.77 9.04
C LEU A 121 15.26 2.72 10.09
N THR A 122 14.80 3.91 9.69
CA THR A 122 14.07 4.80 10.61
C THR A 122 12.67 4.27 10.94
N ASP A 123 11.96 3.70 9.94
CA ASP A 123 10.65 3.07 10.16
C ASP A 123 10.76 1.82 11.05
N LEU A 124 11.82 1.05 10.88
CA LEU A 124 12.16 -0.09 11.74
C LEU A 124 12.41 0.34 13.19
N GLN A 125 13.14 1.44 13.38
CA GLN A 125 13.37 2.01 14.71
C GLN A 125 12.05 2.47 15.35
N ALA A 126 11.21 3.17 14.58
CA ALA A 126 9.90 3.61 15.06
C ALA A 126 9.00 2.43 15.47
N GLY A 127 9.05 1.32 14.72
CA GLY A 127 8.34 0.08 15.07
C GLY A 127 8.85 -0.51 16.39
N PHE A 128 10.16 -0.57 16.58
CA PHE A 128 10.76 -1.11 17.79
C PHE A 128 10.48 -0.24 19.02
N ASP A 129 10.56 1.06 18.89
CA ASP A 129 10.27 2.02 19.97
C ASP A 129 8.75 2.11 20.27
N GLY A 130 7.93 1.87 19.25
CA GLY A 130 6.48 2.05 19.32
C GLY A 130 5.69 0.84 19.77
N ASP A 131 6.24 -0.36 19.72
CA ASP A 131 5.58 -1.61 20.14
C ASP A 131 6.33 -2.28 21.29
N PRO A 132 5.82 -2.21 22.52
CA PRO A 132 6.46 -2.88 23.66
C PRO A 132 6.47 -4.42 23.57
N ALA A 133 5.72 -5.02 22.66
CA ALA A 133 5.73 -6.46 22.42
C ALA A 133 6.88 -6.90 21.48
N ALA A 134 7.47 -5.99 20.72
CA ALA A 134 8.60 -6.28 19.84
C ALA A 134 9.84 -6.64 20.64
N LYS A 135 10.32 -7.87 20.47
CA LYS A 135 11.51 -8.36 21.20
C LYS A 135 12.81 -7.95 20.53
N SER A 136 12.79 -7.73 19.23
CA SER A 136 13.96 -7.33 18.46
C SER A 136 13.53 -6.67 17.13
N LYS A 137 14.47 -5.95 16.49
CA LYS A 137 14.27 -5.40 15.16
C LYS A 137 14.14 -6.48 14.08
N GLU A 138 14.83 -7.59 14.27
CA GLU A 138 14.75 -8.76 13.42
C GLU A 138 13.33 -9.32 13.35
N GLU A 139 12.63 -9.38 14.49
CA GLU A 139 11.24 -9.81 14.57
C GLU A 139 10.32 -8.91 13.71
N ILE A 140 10.54 -7.61 13.74
CA ILE A 140 9.78 -6.64 12.92
C ILE A 140 10.04 -6.86 11.43
N ILE A 141 11.32 -7.01 11.03
CA ILE A 141 11.69 -7.26 9.63
C ILE A 141 11.01 -8.53 9.10
N PHE A 142 10.98 -9.60 9.90
CA PHE A 142 10.43 -10.89 9.48
C PHE A 142 8.92 -10.94 9.48
N SER A 143 8.26 -10.35 10.48
CA SER A 143 6.90 -10.75 10.87
C SER A 143 5.87 -9.64 10.78
N TYR A 144 6.26 -8.36 10.83
CA TYR A 144 5.28 -7.27 10.94
C TYR A 144 4.67 -6.89 9.58
N PRO A 145 3.35 -7.07 9.40
CA PRO A 145 2.67 -6.70 8.15
C PRO A 145 2.75 -5.18 7.89
N GLY A 146 2.69 -4.35 8.94
CA GLY A 146 2.85 -2.90 8.82
C GLY A 146 4.18 -2.51 8.21
N PHE A 147 5.27 -3.10 8.68
CA PHE A 147 6.60 -2.85 8.13
C PHE A 147 6.75 -3.33 6.68
N TYR A 148 6.14 -4.47 6.35
CA TYR A 148 6.13 -4.97 4.97
C TYR A 148 5.36 -4.03 4.02
N ALA A 149 4.21 -3.52 4.44
CA ALA A 149 3.44 -2.57 3.64
C ALA A 149 4.21 -1.25 3.42
N ILE A 150 4.89 -0.73 4.45
CA ILE A 150 5.76 0.45 4.36
C ILE A 150 6.93 0.18 3.40
N TYR A 151 7.56 -0.99 3.50
CA TYR A 151 8.63 -1.39 2.60
C TYR A 151 8.20 -1.33 1.13
N VAL A 152 7.07 -1.96 0.78
CA VAL A 152 6.57 -1.94 -0.59
C VAL A 152 6.17 -0.53 -1.04
N TYR A 153 5.56 0.24 -0.16
CA TYR A 153 5.22 1.64 -0.41
C TYR A 153 6.47 2.48 -0.76
N ARG A 154 7.55 2.36 0.02
CA ARG A 154 8.80 3.12 -0.23
C ARG A 154 9.38 2.85 -1.61
N LEU A 155 9.34 1.60 -2.09
CA LEU A 155 9.75 1.25 -3.45
C LEU A 155 8.79 1.82 -4.50
N ALA A 156 7.48 1.63 -4.30
CA ALA A 156 6.45 2.02 -5.26
C ALA A 156 6.36 3.55 -5.42
N HIS A 157 6.60 4.30 -4.33
CA HIS A 157 6.56 5.76 -4.34
C HIS A 157 7.59 6.39 -5.27
N VAL A 158 8.82 5.86 -5.33
CA VAL A 158 9.86 6.34 -6.24
C VAL A 158 9.41 6.21 -7.70
N LEU A 159 8.81 5.08 -8.06
CA LEU A 159 8.29 4.85 -9.41
C LEU A 159 7.05 5.70 -9.71
N TYR A 160 6.22 5.95 -8.70
CA TYR A 160 5.06 6.83 -8.83
C TYR A 160 5.47 8.26 -9.14
N LEU A 161 6.49 8.79 -8.47
CA LEU A 161 7.02 10.15 -8.71
C LEU A 161 7.59 10.33 -10.13
N GLU A 162 8.06 9.25 -10.74
CA GLU A 162 8.52 9.23 -12.14
C GLU A 162 7.36 8.98 -13.14
N ASN A 163 6.10 8.97 -12.66
CA ASN A 163 4.89 8.71 -13.46
C ASN A 163 4.91 7.37 -14.22
N VAL A 164 5.55 6.34 -13.66
CA VAL A 164 5.55 5.00 -14.24
C VAL A 164 4.13 4.44 -14.26
N PRO A 165 3.61 4.01 -15.43
CA PRO A 165 2.27 3.47 -15.51
C PRO A 165 2.16 2.09 -14.84
N PHE A 166 1.00 1.77 -14.26
CA PHE A 166 0.62 0.46 -13.70
C PHE A 166 1.48 -0.06 -12.56
N ILE A 167 2.83 -0.04 -12.69
CA ILE A 167 3.76 -0.73 -11.79
C ILE A 167 3.60 -0.29 -10.33
N PRO A 168 3.60 1.01 -9.98
CA PRO A 168 3.40 1.43 -8.59
C PRO A 168 2.09 0.92 -7.98
N ARG A 169 1.01 0.90 -8.79
CA ARG A 169 -0.28 0.39 -8.34
C ARG A 169 -0.30 -1.13 -8.18
N ILE A 170 0.35 -1.88 -9.08
CA ILE A 170 0.52 -3.33 -8.94
C ILE A 170 1.25 -3.67 -7.64
N MET A 171 2.30 -2.90 -7.30
CA MET A 171 3.07 -3.08 -6.06
C MET A 171 2.21 -2.81 -4.83
N SER A 172 1.49 -1.68 -4.78
CA SER A 172 0.65 -1.32 -3.63
C SER A 172 -0.52 -2.31 -3.45
N GLU A 173 -1.19 -2.74 -4.52
CA GLU A 173 -2.27 -3.73 -4.42
C GLU A 173 -1.77 -5.12 -4.01
N TYR A 174 -0.53 -5.47 -4.38
CA TYR A 174 0.07 -6.71 -3.87
C TYR A 174 0.30 -6.64 -2.36
N ALA A 175 0.84 -5.53 -1.85
CA ALA A 175 1.04 -5.34 -0.42
C ALA A 175 -0.30 -5.30 0.33
N HIS A 176 -1.31 -4.59 -0.21
CA HIS A 176 -2.66 -4.53 0.33
C HIS A 176 -3.29 -5.93 0.42
N GLY A 177 -3.24 -6.72 -0.65
CA GLY A 177 -3.77 -8.09 -0.65
C GLY A 177 -3.07 -9.04 0.33
N TYR A 178 -1.81 -8.79 0.64
CA TYR A 178 -1.01 -9.61 1.56
C TYR A 178 -1.16 -9.19 3.03
N THR A 179 -1.31 -7.89 3.31
CA THR A 179 -1.26 -7.32 4.68
C THR A 179 -2.61 -6.80 5.17
N GLY A 180 -3.56 -6.53 4.29
CA GLY A 180 -4.78 -5.79 4.61
C GLY A 180 -4.53 -4.29 4.85
N ILE A 181 -3.38 -3.74 4.43
CA ILE A 181 -2.97 -2.35 4.57
C ILE A 181 -2.88 -1.72 3.18
N ASP A 182 -3.72 -0.72 2.91
CA ASP A 182 -3.77 0.00 1.64
C ASP A 182 -3.03 1.33 1.74
N ILE A 183 -1.82 1.39 1.18
CA ILE A 183 -1.06 2.64 1.05
C ILE A 183 -0.97 2.99 -0.43
N ASN A 184 -1.62 4.08 -0.84
CA ASN A 184 -1.48 4.55 -2.21
C ASN A 184 -0.05 5.05 -2.46
N PRO A 185 0.61 4.67 -3.55
CA PRO A 185 1.99 5.05 -3.83
C PRO A 185 2.18 6.56 -4.01
N GLY A 186 1.11 7.32 -4.27
CA GLY A 186 1.14 8.78 -4.38
C GLY A 186 1.19 9.52 -3.04
N ALA A 187 0.89 8.86 -1.92
CA ALA A 187 1.03 9.47 -0.60
C ALA A 187 2.48 9.89 -0.33
N THR A 188 2.68 10.99 0.39
CA THR A 188 4.00 11.44 0.85
C THR A 188 4.15 11.12 2.32
N ILE A 189 5.11 10.26 2.68
CA ILE A 189 5.28 9.78 4.05
C ILE A 189 6.71 10.03 4.53
N GLY A 190 6.85 10.76 5.64
CA GLY A 190 8.11 11.09 6.28
C GLY A 190 8.82 9.88 6.91
N GLU A 191 9.88 10.18 7.66
CA GLU A 191 10.70 9.23 8.39
C GLU A 191 10.04 8.78 9.69
N TYR A 192 10.49 7.64 10.24
CA TYR A 192 10.00 7.08 11.50
C TYR A 192 8.49 6.80 11.47
N PHE A 193 8.01 6.34 10.33
CA PHE A 193 6.61 5.99 10.18
C PHE A 193 6.34 4.57 10.68
N PHE A 194 5.31 4.41 11.52
CA PHE A 194 4.95 3.10 12.08
C PHE A 194 3.45 2.82 11.95
N ILE A 195 3.13 1.62 11.50
CA ILE A 195 1.77 1.07 11.47
C ILE A 195 1.73 -0.14 12.40
N ASP A 196 0.95 -0.02 13.48
CA ASP A 196 0.77 -1.07 14.47
C ASP A 196 -0.48 -1.91 14.16
N HIS A 197 -0.37 -3.25 14.18
CA HIS A 197 -1.34 -4.24 13.69
C HIS A 197 -1.71 -4.07 12.22
N GLY A 198 -2.24 -2.94 11.84
CA GLY A 198 -2.37 -2.41 10.49
C GLY A 198 -3.60 -2.84 9.70
N THR A 199 -4.23 -3.99 9.97
CA THR A 199 -5.38 -4.44 9.19
C THR A 199 -6.45 -3.36 9.03
N GLY A 200 -6.82 -3.07 7.78
CA GLY A 200 -7.82 -2.06 7.45
C GLY A 200 -7.34 -0.62 7.47
N VAL A 201 -6.04 -0.36 7.58
CA VAL A 201 -5.46 0.98 7.36
C VAL A 201 -5.60 1.34 5.88
N VAL A 202 -6.07 2.55 5.60
CA VAL A 202 -6.17 3.12 4.25
C VAL A 202 -5.52 4.50 4.22
N ILE A 203 -4.52 4.68 3.35
CA ILE A 203 -3.81 5.94 3.13
C ILE A 203 -4.00 6.36 1.67
N GLY A 204 -4.80 7.41 1.46
CA GLY A 204 -5.17 7.89 0.12
C GLY A 204 -4.04 8.64 -0.58
N GLU A 205 -4.15 8.71 -1.91
CA GLU A 205 -3.13 9.18 -2.86
C GLU A 205 -2.49 10.55 -2.52
N THR A 206 -3.28 11.52 -2.12
CA THR A 206 -2.78 12.87 -1.85
C THR A 206 -2.59 13.14 -0.36
N THR A 207 -2.45 12.09 0.46
CA THR A 207 -2.15 12.20 1.88
C THR A 207 -0.70 12.68 2.06
N GLU A 208 -0.50 13.60 2.98
CA GLU A 208 0.82 14.00 3.45
C GLU A 208 0.99 13.59 4.91
N ILE A 209 2.02 12.84 5.22
CA ILE A 209 2.35 12.38 6.57
C ILE A 209 3.75 12.86 6.92
N GLY A 210 3.87 13.58 8.02
CA GLY A 210 5.12 14.09 8.55
C GLY A 210 6.00 13.00 9.17
N ARG A 211 6.94 13.45 9.98
CA ARG A 211 7.90 12.60 10.68
C ARG A 211 7.31 12.01 11.95
N ASN A 212 7.72 10.78 12.31
CA ASN A 212 7.38 10.11 13.57
C ASN A 212 5.86 10.01 13.81
N VAL A 213 5.14 9.56 12.78
CA VAL A 213 3.69 9.36 12.85
C VAL A 213 3.38 7.89 13.09
N LYS A 214 2.47 7.61 14.01
CA LYS A 214 2.02 6.25 14.34
C LYS A 214 0.53 6.09 14.02
N LEU A 215 0.20 5.05 13.25
CA LEU A 215 -1.18 4.65 12.93
C LEU A 215 -1.48 3.27 13.49
N TYR A 216 -2.69 3.09 13.99
CA TYR A 216 -3.22 1.80 14.42
C TYR A 216 -4.18 1.21 13.38
N GLN A 217 -4.57 -0.06 13.56
CA GLN A 217 -5.50 -0.76 12.67
C GLN A 217 -6.80 0.02 12.40
N GLY A 218 -7.33 -0.11 11.19
CA GLY A 218 -8.59 0.49 10.79
C GLY A 218 -8.57 2.01 10.60
N VAL A 219 -7.42 2.66 10.71
CA VAL A 219 -7.29 4.10 10.44
C VAL A 219 -7.47 4.38 8.96
N THR A 220 -8.32 5.36 8.63
CA THR A 220 -8.55 5.82 7.27
C THR A 220 -8.14 7.28 7.11
N LEU A 221 -7.17 7.54 6.22
CA LEU A 221 -6.79 8.87 5.76
C LEU A 221 -7.36 9.05 4.34
N GLY A 222 -8.60 9.55 4.26
CA GLY A 222 -9.45 9.45 3.07
C GLY A 222 -9.92 10.79 2.51
N ALA A 223 -10.58 10.73 1.36
CA ALA A 223 -11.30 11.86 0.80
C ALA A 223 -12.66 12.02 1.50
N LEU A 224 -13.11 13.28 1.67
CA LEU A 224 -14.41 13.58 2.25
C LEU A 224 -15.57 13.10 1.36
N SER A 225 -15.39 13.16 0.05
CA SER A 225 -16.35 12.68 -0.95
C SER A 225 -15.63 12.31 -2.25
N THR A 226 -16.06 11.24 -2.87
CA THR A 226 -15.58 10.78 -4.19
C THR A 226 -16.64 10.89 -5.28
N ARG A 227 -17.76 11.60 -5.01
CA ARG A 227 -18.91 11.69 -5.94
C ARG A 227 -18.58 12.29 -7.32
N GLN A 228 -17.52 13.10 -7.42
CA GLN A 228 -17.08 13.69 -8.68
C GLN A 228 -16.16 12.77 -9.50
N GLY A 229 -15.83 11.57 -8.99
CA GLY A 229 -15.04 10.56 -9.71
C GLY A 229 -13.73 11.12 -10.27
N GLN A 230 -13.52 10.97 -11.59
CA GLN A 230 -12.29 11.38 -12.27
C GLN A 230 -11.99 12.89 -12.24
N LEU A 231 -12.99 13.74 -11.98
CA LEU A 231 -12.77 15.18 -11.82
C LEU A 231 -11.93 15.54 -10.60
N LEU A 232 -11.80 14.59 -9.66
CA LEU A 232 -10.92 14.71 -8.49
C LEU A 232 -9.49 14.18 -8.73
N ALA A 233 -9.18 13.69 -9.92
CA ALA A 233 -7.82 13.31 -10.28
C ALA A 233 -6.91 14.54 -10.14
N ASN A 234 -5.72 14.36 -9.57
CA ASN A 234 -4.72 15.42 -9.34
C ASN A 234 -5.15 16.57 -8.39
N VAL A 235 -6.28 16.43 -7.68
CA VAL A 235 -6.71 17.40 -6.67
C VAL A 235 -6.35 16.89 -5.28
N LYS A 236 -5.81 17.77 -4.42
CA LYS A 236 -5.60 17.48 -3.00
C LYS A 236 -6.96 17.16 -2.35
N ARG A 237 -7.17 15.88 -1.98
CA ARG A 237 -8.44 15.37 -1.44
C ARG A 237 -8.30 14.56 -0.16
N HIS A 238 -7.07 14.27 0.26
CA HIS A 238 -6.74 13.51 1.48
C HIS A 238 -6.02 14.40 2.49
N PRO A 239 -6.12 14.10 3.80
CA PRO A 239 -5.63 14.97 4.86
C PRO A 239 -4.10 15.11 4.89
N THR A 240 -3.66 16.11 5.65
CA THR A 240 -2.27 16.30 6.03
C THR A 240 -2.09 16.01 7.52
N ILE A 241 -1.17 15.12 7.85
CA ILE A 241 -0.81 14.71 9.20
C ILE A 241 0.59 15.26 9.49
N ARG A 242 0.72 16.12 10.49
CA ARG A 242 2.00 16.73 10.87
C ARG A 242 2.84 15.78 11.73
N ASP A 243 4.00 16.26 12.17
CA ASP A 243 4.99 15.46 12.91
C ASP A 243 4.48 14.99 14.27
N ASN A 244 4.98 13.85 14.74
CA ASN A 244 4.72 13.27 16.06
C ASN A 244 3.22 13.01 16.36
N VAL A 245 2.42 12.75 15.32
CA VAL A 245 0.99 12.47 15.49
C VAL A 245 0.78 10.97 15.71
N THR A 246 -0.08 10.64 16.66
CA THR A 246 -0.57 9.27 16.87
C THR A 246 -2.07 9.21 16.60
N ILE A 247 -2.49 8.29 15.72
CA ILE A 247 -3.90 8.06 15.39
C ILE A 247 -4.27 6.64 15.81
N TYR A 248 -5.13 6.51 16.81
CA TYR A 248 -5.59 5.24 17.33
C TYR A 248 -6.65 4.59 16.46
N SER A 249 -6.92 3.32 16.75
CA SER A 249 -7.70 2.39 15.93
C SER A 249 -9.07 2.90 15.48
N ASN A 250 -9.43 2.52 14.26
CA ASN A 250 -10.74 2.78 13.63
C ASN A 250 -11.11 4.27 13.51
N SER A 251 -10.12 5.17 13.55
CA SER A 251 -10.36 6.59 13.34
C SER A 251 -10.32 6.94 11.86
N SER A 252 -11.25 7.79 11.42
CA SER A 252 -11.29 8.31 10.06
C SER A 252 -10.95 9.80 10.07
N VAL A 253 -9.94 10.20 9.30
CA VAL A 253 -9.55 11.59 9.05
C VAL A 253 -9.74 11.87 7.57
N LEU A 254 -10.67 12.76 7.23
CA LEU A 254 -11.14 12.93 5.86
C LEU A 254 -11.03 14.37 5.38
N GLY A 255 -10.67 14.52 4.09
CA GLY A 255 -10.72 15.80 3.37
C GLY A 255 -9.35 16.45 3.16
N GLY A 256 -9.16 17.02 1.96
CA GLY A 256 -7.89 17.63 1.54
C GLY A 256 -7.47 18.88 2.35
N GLU A 257 -8.45 19.59 2.90
CA GLU A 257 -8.22 20.77 3.75
C GLU A 257 -7.99 20.40 5.23
N THR A 258 -8.20 19.14 5.60
CA THR A 258 -8.06 18.67 6.98
C THR A 258 -6.59 18.49 7.32
N VAL A 259 -6.12 19.22 8.33
CA VAL A 259 -4.77 19.17 8.87
C VAL A 259 -4.80 18.72 10.33
N ILE A 260 -4.08 17.67 10.67
CA ILE A 260 -3.82 17.29 12.06
C ILE A 260 -2.47 17.89 12.45
N GLY A 261 -2.50 18.82 13.40
CA GLY A 261 -1.33 19.55 13.89
C GLY A 261 -0.33 18.64 14.61
N GLU A 262 0.89 19.09 14.71
CA GLU A 262 1.99 18.35 15.32
C GLU A 262 1.73 17.97 16.79
N ASN A 263 2.36 16.88 17.27
CA ASN A 263 2.24 16.39 18.64
C ASN A 263 0.79 16.08 19.08
N THR A 264 -0.09 15.79 18.13
CA THR A 264 -1.52 15.55 18.39
C THR A 264 -1.79 14.06 18.53
N ILE A 265 -2.69 13.72 19.45
CA ILE A 265 -3.17 12.35 19.68
C ILE A 265 -4.64 12.29 19.31
N ILE A 266 -4.96 11.43 18.33
CA ILE A 266 -6.34 11.13 17.92
C ILE A 266 -6.75 9.81 18.56
N GLY A 267 -7.71 9.87 19.48
CA GLY A 267 -8.28 8.68 20.13
C GLY A 267 -9.09 7.81 19.16
N GLY A 268 -9.18 6.52 19.48
CA GLY A 268 -9.86 5.54 18.62
C GLY A 268 -11.34 5.83 18.38
N ASN A 269 -11.86 5.29 17.26
CA ASN A 269 -13.26 5.41 16.83
C ASN A 269 -13.74 6.88 16.65
N THR A 270 -12.83 7.78 16.25
CA THR A 270 -13.16 9.18 15.95
C THR A 270 -13.41 9.40 14.47
N PHE A 271 -14.25 10.36 14.13
CA PHE A 271 -14.55 10.75 12.76
C PHE A 271 -14.25 12.25 12.58
N ILE A 272 -13.17 12.59 11.90
CA ILE A 272 -12.60 13.93 11.80
C ILE A 272 -12.68 14.44 10.37
N THR A 273 -13.34 15.57 10.18
CA THR A 273 -13.52 16.25 8.88
C THR A 273 -13.09 17.71 8.91
N ALA A 274 -12.46 18.13 9.99
CA ALA A 274 -11.94 19.49 10.17
C ALA A 274 -10.58 19.44 10.84
N SER A 275 -9.77 20.46 10.60
CA SER A 275 -8.40 20.55 11.14
C SER A 275 -8.38 20.58 12.67
N ILE A 276 -7.37 19.92 13.25
CA ILE A 276 -7.10 19.87 14.68
C ILE A 276 -5.78 20.63 14.95
N PRO A 277 -5.77 21.57 15.89
CA PRO A 277 -4.56 22.30 16.26
C PRO A 277 -3.46 21.39 16.81
N ALA A 278 -2.21 21.86 16.76
CA ALA A 278 -1.08 21.17 17.36
C ALA A 278 -1.24 20.98 18.88
N ASN A 279 -0.51 20.00 19.44
CA ASN A 279 -0.48 19.69 20.88
C ASN A 279 -1.86 19.36 21.48
N THR A 280 -2.75 18.77 20.68
CA THR A 280 -4.14 18.50 21.05
C THR A 280 -4.37 17.01 21.27
N LYS A 281 -5.21 16.66 22.24
CA LYS A 281 -5.73 15.31 22.41
C LYS A 281 -7.23 15.29 22.09
N VAL A 282 -7.60 14.50 21.08
CA VAL A 282 -9.00 14.28 20.68
C VAL A 282 -9.46 12.94 21.18
N SER A 283 -10.65 12.84 21.73
CA SER A 283 -11.28 11.58 22.11
C SER A 283 -12.79 11.62 21.82
N ALA A 284 -13.34 10.49 21.36
CA ALA A 284 -14.78 10.32 21.32
C ALA A 284 -15.34 10.25 22.75
N LYS A 285 -16.55 10.73 22.97
CA LYS A 285 -17.26 10.43 24.22
C LYS A 285 -17.52 8.93 24.26
N SER A 286 -17.33 8.30 25.43
CA SER A 286 -17.71 6.90 25.60
C SER A 286 -19.20 6.72 25.27
N PRO A 287 -19.55 5.76 24.41
CA PRO A 287 -20.96 5.45 24.17
C PRO A 287 -21.62 4.99 25.47
N GLU A 288 -22.86 5.39 25.67
CA GLU A 288 -23.66 4.94 26.80
C GLU A 288 -23.96 3.45 26.65
N LEU A 289 -23.54 2.64 27.62
CA LEU A 289 -23.75 1.19 27.57
C LEU A 289 -25.04 0.85 28.30
N VAL A 290 -25.99 0.26 27.59
CA VAL A 290 -27.20 -0.35 28.20
C VAL A 290 -26.89 -1.79 28.59
N ILE A 291 -26.68 -2.06 29.88
CA ILE A 291 -26.41 -3.38 30.39
C ILE A 291 -27.75 -3.99 30.82
N LYS A 292 -28.24 -4.96 30.06
CA LYS A 292 -29.42 -5.77 30.42
C LYS A 292 -28.96 -6.98 31.21
N LYS A 293 -29.53 -7.21 32.40
CA LYS A 293 -29.32 -8.46 33.15
C LYS A 293 -29.94 -9.63 32.37
N PRO A 294 -29.36 -10.84 32.37
CA PRO A 294 -30.00 -12.03 31.82
C PRO A 294 -31.37 -12.22 32.47
N ARG A 295 -32.39 -12.51 31.67
CA ARG A 295 -33.69 -12.94 32.22
C ARG A 295 -33.49 -14.26 32.96
N SER A 296 -34.12 -14.44 34.16
CA SER A 296 -34.02 -15.68 34.89
C SER A 296 -34.56 -16.85 34.06
N ALA A 297 -34.03 -18.04 34.22
CA ALA A 297 -34.25 -19.22 33.38
C ALA A 297 -35.72 -19.74 33.30
N VAL A 298 -36.69 -19.01 33.82
CA VAL A 298 -38.11 -19.40 33.84
C VAL A 298 -38.94 -18.80 32.67
N GLU A 299 -38.36 -17.86 31.90
CA GLU A 299 -39.02 -17.25 30.72
C GLU A 299 -38.27 -17.54 29.42
N THR A 300 -38.04 -18.80 29.09
CA THR A 300 -37.46 -19.19 27.80
C THR A 300 -38.57 -19.47 26.77
N THR A 301 -39.11 -18.39 26.19
CA THR A 301 -39.69 -18.46 24.86
C THR A 301 -39.27 -17.16 24.16
N ASN A 302 -38.38 -17.27 23.19
CA ASN A 302 -37.77 -16.25 22.31
C ASN A 302 -36.40 -15.71 22.75
N VAL A 303 -35.36 -16.40 22.31
CA VAL A 303 -33.92 -16.08 22.57
C VAL A 303 -33.43 -14.87 21.78
N TRP A 304 -34.20 -14.33 20.83
CA TRP A 304 -33.73 -13.27 19.91
C TRP A 304 -34.76 -12.17 19.70
N ASP A 305 -35.10 -11.43 20.75
CA ASP A 305 -35.89 -10.20 20.62
C ASP A 305 -34.94 -9.01 20.57
N TRP A 306 -34.54 -8.60 19.35
CA TRP A 306 -33.73 -7.43 19.07
C TRP A 306 -34.56 -6.17 18.83
N GLU A 307 -35.86 -6.24 18.95
CA GLU A 307 -36.80 -5.11 18.87
C GLU A 307 -37.13 -4.62 20.28
N ASN A 308 -36.40 -3.61 20.75
CA ASN A 308 -36.76 -2.43 21.53
C ASN A 308 -35.53 -1.74 22.08
#